data_8b74dd7894a818784ef9122baa4f00ab
#
_entry.id   8b74dd7894a818784ef9122baa4f00ab
#
_cell.length_a   1.000
_cell.length_b   1.000
_cell.length_c   1.000
_cell.angle_alpha   90.00
_cell.angle_beta   90.00
_cell.angle_gamma   90.00
#
_symmetry.space_group_name_H-M   'P 1'
#
loop_
_entity.id
_entity.type
_entity.pdbx_description
1 polymer ?
#
loop_
_entity_poly.entity_id
_entity_poly.type
_entity_poly.pdbx_seq_one_letter_code
_entity_poly.pdbx_strand_id
1 'polypeptide(L)'
;MATIKDIAKLAEVSPTTVSRVLSQDETMVVSQDIKMKIFRIAHELKYVSPRMRHLQEKEKMLIGIADWNIVRPDRLNVHLTSLNCIADSLSPKVKIEFARMEKGVIRRYDGIIAFGMFTEEEMEYLRIQSVAVIFINSNDKDYEYDSIIMDFDRGIRESLEYLINKRQYRSVGYIGGLYEKGEVRIGYRRLACVRDTFAQYGCLDEKNIYVGELSKESGCTLAKEAIESGHLPEAM
;
A
#
# COMPACT_ATOMS: atom_id res chain seq x y z
N MET A 1 -14.37 -27.15 -16.10
CA MET A 1 -13.75 -26.28 -15.08
C MET A 1 -12.28 -26.65 -15.00
N ALA A 2 -11.38 -25.69 -15.10
CA ALA A 2 -9.94 -25.97 -15.07
C ALA A 2 -9.51 -26.53 -13.71
N THR A 3 -8.57 -27.46 -13.73
CA THR A 3 -8.06 -28.15 -12.53
C THR A 3 -6.55 -27.89 -12.37
N ILE A 4 -6.02 -28.16 -11.17
CA ILE A 4 -4.56 -28.15 -10.91
C ILE A 4 -3.83 -29.07 -11.91
N LYS A 5 -4.45 -30.20 -12.30
CA LYS A 5 -3.86 -31.15 -13.25
C LYS A 5 -3.72 -30.53 -14.67
N ASP A 6 -4.69 -29.72 -15.08
CA ASP A 6 -4.67 -29.05 -16.40
C ASP A 6 -3.54 -28.00 -16.43
N ILE A 7 -3.40 -27.23 -15.35
CA ILE A 7 -2.31 -26.26 -15.20
C ILE A 7 -0.95 -26.97 -15.17
N ALA A 8 -0.84 -28.06 -14.41
CA ALA A 8 0.37 -28.85 -14.29
C ALA A 8 0.84 -29.38 -15.65
N LYS A 9 -0.09 -29.88 -16.45
CA LYS A 9 0.17 -30.37 -17.82
C LYS A 9 0.69 -29.27 -18.72
N LEU A 10 0.08 -28.11 -18.73
CA LEU A 10 0.48 -26.97 -19.57
C LEU A 10 1.76 -26.29 -19.07
N ALA A 11 1.98 -26.26 -17.76
CA ALA A 11 3.20 -25.72 -17.17
C ALA A 11 4.38 -26.68 -17.21
N GLU A 12 4.13 -27.97 -17.52
CA GLU A 12 5.14 -29.07 -17.54
C GLU A 12 5.77 -29.28 -16.15
N VAL A 13 4.97 -29.19 -15.10
CA VAL A 13 5.40 -29.40 -13.71
C VAL A 13 4.45 -30.35 -12.99
N SER A 14 4.83 -30.81 -11.79
CA SER A 14 3.94 -31.67 -10.99
C SER A 14 2.68 -30.91 -10.48
N PRO A 15 1.56 -31.58 -10.31
CA PRO A 15 0.38 -30.98 -9.67
C PRO A 15 0.67 -30.44 -8.27
N THR A 16 1.57 -31.08 -7.55
CA THR A 16 2.03 -30.62 -6.22
C THR A 16 2.76 -29.28 -6.34
N THR A 17 3.62 -29.12 -7.36
CA THR A 17 4.31 -27.86 -7.64
C THR A 17 3.30 -26.75 -7.91
N VAL A 18 2.31 -26.99 -8.78
CA VAL A 18 1.26 -26.03 -9.08
C VAL A 18 0.48 -25.65 -7.83
N SER A 19 0.06 -26.65 -7.03
CA SER A 19 -0.71 -26.42 -5.81
C SER A 19 0.05 -25.52 -4.82
N ARG A 20 1.33 -25.81 -4.60
CA ARG A 20 2.19 -25.07 -3.67
C ARG A 20 2.48 -23.66 -4.18
N VAL A 21 2.74 -23.48 -5.48
CA VAL A 21 2.94 -22.13 -6.08
C VAL A 21 1.67 -21.30 -5.98
N LEU A 22 0.50 -21.86 -6.32
CA LEU A 22 -0.77 -21.14 -6.24
C LEU A 22 -1.24 -20.87 -4.80
N SER A 23 -0.76 -21.66 -3.83
CA SER A 23 -0.98 -21.40 -2.40
C SER A 23 0.08 -20.47 -1.77
N GLN A 24 1.04 -20.01 -2.57
CA GLN A 24 2.16 -19.16 -2.13
C GLN A 24 2.99 -19.79 -1.00
N ASP A 25 3.23 -21.09 -1.10
CA ASP A 25 4.06 -21.82 -0.13
C ASP A 25 5.53 -21.39 -0.23
N GLU A 26 5.99 -20.61 0.73
CA GLU A 26 7.33 -20.02 0.78
C GLU A 26 8.45 -21.06 0.96
N THR A 27 8.12 -22.24 1.46
CA THR A 27 9.09 -23.33 1.64
C THR A 27 9.49 -23.98 0.32
N MET A 28 8.84 -23.61 -0.77
CA MET A 28 9.08 -24.19 -2.09
C MET A 28 10.05 -23.36 -2.93
N VAL A 29 11.23 -23.94 -3.18
CA VAL A 29 12.22 -23.36 -4.09
C VAL A 29 11.84 -23.68 -5.54
N VAL A 30 11.27 -22.68 -6.24
CA VAL A 30 10.92 -22.75 -7.66
C VAL A 30 11.38 -21.46 -8.33
N SER A 31 11.93 -21.57 -9.55
CA SER A 31 12.38 -20.38 -10.29
C SER A 31 11.22 -19.42 -10.55
N GLN A 32 11.51 -18.13 -10.64
CA GLN A 32 10.54 -17.09 -10.93
C GLN A 32 9.82 -17.33 -12.27
N ASP A 33 10.53 -17.83 -13.28
CA ASP A 33 9.97 -18.14 -14.60
C ASP A 33 8.87 -19.21 -14.51
N ILE A 34 9.11 -20.25 -13.72
CA ILE A 34 8.11 -21.31 -13.50
C ILE A 34 6.90 -20.76 -12.72
N LYS A 35 7.14 -19.93 -11.68
CA LYS A 35 6.04 -19.28 -10.96
C LYS A 35 5.18 -18.45 -11.91
N MET A 36 5.80 -17.57 -12.71
CA MET A 36 5.11 -16.73 -13.69
C MET A 36 4.37 -17.57 -14.74
N LYS A 37 4.95 -18.66 -15.24
CA LYS A 37 4.31 -19.59 -16.17
C LYS A 37 3.04 -20.18 -15.55
N ILE A 38 3.10 -20.66 -14.32
CA ILE A 38 1.95 -21.23 -13.59
C ILE A 38 0.84 -20.20 -13.39
N PHE A 39 1.17 -18.98 -12.92
CA PHE A 39 0.17 -17.92 -12.73
C PHE A 39 -0.50 -17.50 -14.03
N ARG A 40 0.26 -17.37 -15.12
CA ARG A 40 -0.29 -17.04 -16.45
C ARG A 40 -1.28 -18.10 -16.92
N ILE A 41 -0.90 -19.37 -16.87
CA ILE A 41 -1.77 -20.48 -17.28
C ILE A 41 -3.01 -20.55 -16.39
N ALA A 42 -2.88 -20.37 -15.08
CA ALA A 42 -4.00 -20.35 -14.17
C ALA A 42 -4.99 -19.22 -14.51
N HIS A 43 -4.49 -18.04 -14.87
CA HIS A 43 -5.30 -16.91 -15.29
C HIS A 43 -6.00 -17.17 -16.62
N GLU A 44 -5.28 -17.67 -17.65
CA GLU A 44 -5.84 -18.00 -18.98
C GLU A 44 -6.95 -19.05 -18.89
N LEU A 45 -6.74 -20.06 -18.04
CA LEU A 45 -7.72 -21.12 -17.79
C LEU A 45 -8.86 -20.69 -16.84
N LYS A 46 -8.84 -19.45 -16.35
CA LYS A 46 -9.77 -18.94 -15.32
C LYS A 46 -9.89 -19.90 -14.14
N TYR A 47 -8.73 -20.44 -13.72
CA TYR A 47 -8.69 -21.37 -12.60
C TYR A 47 -9.02 -20.65 -11.29
N VAL A 48 -9.96 -21.21 -10.55
CA VAL A 48 -10.32 -20.74 -9.21
C VAL A 48 -9.96 -21.85 -8.22
N SER A 49 -9.11 -21.54 -7.25
CA SER A 49 -8.71 -22.50 -6.21
C SER A 49 -9.93 -22.97 -5.40
N PRO A 50 -9.89 -24.17 -4.81
CA PRO A 50 -10.98 -24.65 -3.93
C PRO A 50 -11.31 -23.67 -2.81
N ARG A 51 -10.31 -22.99 -2.29
CA ARG A 51 -10.46 -21.97 -1.26
C ARG A 51 -11.18 -20.72 -1.78
N MET A 52 -10.80 -20.22 -2.94
CA MET A 52 -11.49 -19.09 -3.59
C MET A 52 -12.93 -19.44 -3.98
N ARG A 53 -13.19 -20.69 -4.40
CA ARG A 53 -14.55 -21.17 -4.63
C ARG A 53 -15.39 -21.14 -3.36
N HIS A 54 -14.85 -21.64 -2.26
CA HIS A 54 -15.53 -21.61 -0.96
C HIS A 54 -15.84 -20.17 -0.50
N LEU A 55 -14.94 -19.21 -0.77
CA LEU A 55 -15.19 -17.79 -0.52
C LEU A 55 -16.29 -17.23 -1.44
N GLN A 56 -16.33 -17.64 -2.71
CA GLN A 56 -17.38 -17.24 -3.66
C GLN A 56 -18.77 -17.83 -3.35
N GLU A 57 -18.81 -18.98 -2.66
CA GLU A 57 -20.04 -19.66 -2.23
C GLU A 57 -20.58 -19.12 -0.89
N LYS A 58 -19.79 -18.32 -0.16
CA LYS A 58 -20.26 -17.70 1.07
C LYS A 58 -21.27 -16.59 0.79
N GLU A 59 -22.43 -16.71 1.40
CA GLU A 59 -23.46 -15.66 1.39
C GLU A 59 -23.03 -14.41 2.19
N LYS A 60 -22.09 -14.56 3.13
CA LYS A 60 -21.61 -13.50 4.01
C LYS A 60 -20.11 -13.63 4.25
N MET A 61 -19.37 -12.52 4.09
CA MET A 61 -17.96 -12.41 4.40
C MET A 61 -17.74 -11.43 5.56
N LEU A 62 -16.86 -11.80 6.49
CA LEU A 62 -16.42 -10.93 7.56
C LEU A 62 -15.03 -10.38 7.25
N ILE A 63 -14.95 -9.06 7.00
CA ILE A 63 -13.71 -8.36 6.70
C ILE A 63 -13.26 -7.55 7.92
N GLY A 64 -12.07 -7.87 8.44
CA GLY A 64 -11.44 -7.12 9.52
C GLY A 64 -10.83 -5.81 9.01
N ILE A 65 -10.99 -4.73 9.77
CA ILE A 65 -10.38 -3.44 9.50
C ILE A 65 -9.38 -3.13 10.61
N ALA A 66 -8.10 -3.15 10.27
CA ALA A 66 -7.02 -2.77 11.15
C ALA A 66 -6.60 -1.32 10.85
N ASP A 67 -6.90 -0.41 11.78
CA ASP A 67 -6.67 1.04 11.60
C ASP A 67 -5.96 1.69 12.79
N TRP A 68 -5.37 0.90 13.70
CA TRP A 68 -4.76 1.42 14.94
C TRP A 68 -3.44 2.17 14.76
N ASN A 69 -2.82 2.04 13.60
CA ASN A 69 -1.58 2.75 13.24
C ASN A 69 -1.84 4.01 12.40
N ILE A 70 -3.06 4.51 12.39
CA ILE A 70 -3.36 5.80 11.80
C ILE A 70 -2.88 6.89 12.75
N VAL A 71 -1.88 7.64 12.31
CA VAL A 71 -1.24 8.73 13.08
C VAL A 71 -2.23 9.85 13.40
N ARG A 72 -3.36 9.92 12.68
CA ARG A 72 -4.34 10.99 12.79
C ARG A 72 -5.79 10.45 12.77
N PRO A 73 -6.48 10.53 13.90
CA PRO A 73 -7.89 10.12 14.01
C PRO A 73 -8.86 10.89 13.08
N ASP A 74 -8.50 12.13 12.72
CA ASP A 74 -9.25 12.99 11.79
C ASP A 74 -9.25 12.47 10.33
N ARG A 75 -8.36 11.54 9.97
CA ARG A 75 -8.35 10.86 8.68
C ARG A 75 -9.23 9.61 8.60
N LEU A 76 -9.89 9.24 9.67
CA LEU A 76 -10.84 8.12 9.68
C LEU A 76 -11.88 8.24 8.56
N ASN A 77 -12.29 9.47 8.21
CA ASN A 77 -13.24 9.73 7.13
C ASN A 77 -12.73 9.27 5.75
N VAL A 78 -11.42 9.37 5.48
CA VAL A 78 -10.84 8.90 4.21
C VAL A 78 -10.93 7.37 4.11
N HIS A 79 -10.65 6.69 5.21
CA HIS A 79 -10.73 5.22 5.25
C HIS A 79 -12.19 4.73 5.18
N LEU A 80 -13.11 5.39 5.86
CA LEU A 80 -14.54 5.09 5.76
C LEU A 80 -15.06 5.32 4.34
N THR A 81 -14.64 6.38 3.65
CA THR A 81 -14.98 6.62 2.26
C THR A 81 -14.44 5.51 1.36
N SER A 82 -13.20 5.09 1.57
CA SER A 82 -12.59 3.97 0.83
C SER A 82 -13.36 2.66 1.05
N LEU A 83 -13.77 2.38 2.28
CA LEU A 83 -14.58 1.18 2.62
C LEU A 83 -15.96 1.22 1.95
N ASN A 84 -16.60 2.38 1.91
CA ASN A 84 -17.88 2.54 1.22
C ASN A 84 -17.74 2.31 -0.28
N CYS A 85 -16.69 2.88 -0.92
CA CYS A 85 -16.39 2.63 -2.33
C CYS A 85 -16.12 1.13 -2.61
N ILE A 86 -15.45 0.43 -1.71
CA ILE A 86 -15.24 -1.02 -1.83
C ILE A 86 -16.59 -1.75 -1.74
N ALA A 87 -17.41 -1.43 -0.75
CA ALA A 87 -18.72 -2.06 -0.57
C ALA A 87 -19.63 -1.85 -1.78
N ASP A 88 -19.67 -0.64 -2.33
CA ASP A 88 -20.49 -0.29 -3.49
C ASP A 88 -20.02 -0.99 -4.78
N SER A 89 -18.73 -1.29 -4.87
CA SER A 89 -18.12 -1.95 -6.03
C SER A 89 -18.30 -3.48 -6.03
N LEU A 90 -18.71 -4.05 -4.90
CA LEU A 90 -18.81 -5.47 -4.74
C LEU A 90 -20.15 -6.02 -5.24
N SER A 91 -20.10 -7.23 -5.78
CA SER A 91 -21.29 -7.89 -6.33
C SER A 91 -22.39 -8.01 -5.27
N PRO A 92 -23.66 -7.72 -5.61
CA PRO A 92 -24.78 -7.85 -4.67
C PRO A 92 -25.03 -9.30 -4.19
N LYS A 93 -24.28 -10.27 -4.72
CA LYS A 93 -24.38 -11.69 -4.34
C LYS A 93 -23.69 -12.05 -3.03
N VAL A 94 -22.76 -11.19 -2.55
CA VAL A 94 -22.01 -11.48 -1.32
C VAL A 94 -22.27 -10.35 -0.33
N LYS A 95 -22.86 -10.67 0.79
CA LYS A 95 -23.03 -9.71 1.89
C LYS A 95 -21.70 -9.56 2.62
N ILE A 96 -21.13 -8.35 2.62
CA ILE A 96 -19.91 -8.04 3.35
C ILE A 96 -20.25 -7.35 4.66
N GLU A 97 -19.65 -7.86 5.73
CA GLU A 97 -19.65 -7.22 7.04
C GLU A 97 -18.23 -6.73 7.33
N PHE A 98 -18.07 -5.42 7.53
CA PHE A 98 -16.83 -4.84 8.01
C PHE A 98 -16.85 -4.78 9.53
N ALA A 99 -15.80 -5.29 10.16
CA ALA A 99 -15.62 -5.23 11.60
C ALA A 99 -14.29 -4.55 11.92
N ARG A 100 -14.33 -3.45 12.69
CA ARG A 100 -13.11 -2.83 13.21
C ARG A 100 -12.42 -3.82 14.14
N MET A 101 -11.12 -4.02 13.93
CA MET A 101 -10.31 -4.90 14.75
C MET A 101 -9.84 -4.17 16.01
N GLU A 102 -9.81 -4.89 17.12
CA GLU A 102 -9.23 -4.42 18.37
C GLU A 102 -7.85 -5.04 18.57
N LYS A 103 -6.85 -4.21 18.86
CA LYS A 103 -5.48 -4.68 19.11
C LYS A 103 -5.47 -5.56 20.37
N GLY A 104 -4.90 -6.77 20.25
CA GLY A 104 -4.86 -7.75 21.32
C GLY A 104 -6.02 -8.77 21.33
N VAL A 105 -7.06 -8.56 20.51
CA VAL A 105 -8.15 -9.52 20.34
C VAL A 105 -7.92 -10.36 19.10
N ILE A 106 -7.82 -11.69 19.28
CA ILE A 106 -7.66 -12.64 18.18
C ILE A 106 -9.03 -13.14 17.73
N ARG A 107 -9.33 -12.95 16.45
CA ARG A 107 -10.56 -13.43 15.81
C ARG A 107 -10.25 -13.87 14.37
N ARG A 108 -10.96 -14.86 13.86
CA ARG A 108 -10.85 -15.23 12.44
C ARG A 108 -11.68 -14.32 11.56
N TYR A 109 -11.04 -13.82 10.48
CA TYR A 109 -11.65 -13.03 9.41
C TYR A 109 -11.50 -13.74 8.07
N ASP A 110 -12.43 -13.50 7.15
CA ASP A 110 -12.33 -13.96 5.77
C ASP A 110 -11.31 -13.17 4.97
N GLY A 111 -11.13 -11.90 5.34
CA GLY A 111 -10.07 -11.01 4.86
C GLY A 111 -9.78 -9.92 5.86
N ILE A 112 -8.63 -9.27 5.74
CA ILE A 112 -8.25 -8.10 6.55
C ILE A 112 -7.77 -7.00 5.62
N ILE A 113 -8.27 -5.78 5.86
CA ILE A 113 -7.75 -4.56 5.25
C ILE A 113 -7.04 -3.78 6.35
N ALA A 114 -5.73 -3.58 6.20
CA ALA A 114 -4.87 -2.93 7.17
C ALA A 114 -4.44 -1.55 6.64
N PHE A 115 -4.86 -0.47 7.32
CA PHE A 115 -4.56 0.91 6.96
C PHE A 115 -3.42 1.48 7.80
N GLY A 116 -2.41 2.04 7.16
CA GLY A 116 -1.28 2.68 7.81
C GLY A 116 -0.03 1.81 7.82
N MET A 117 0.94 2.17 8.66
CA MET A 117 2.23 1.51 8.78
C MET A 117 2.21 0.51 9.94
N PHE A 118 2.64 -0.71 9.68
CA PHE A 118 2.68 -1.79 10.65
C PHE A 118 4.11 -2.28 10.85
N THR A 119 4.47 -2.67 12.07
CA THR A 119 5.72 -3.38 12.34
C THR A 119 5.62 -4.82 11.84
N GLU A 120 6.75 -5.54 11.72
CA GLU A 120 6.74 -6.95 11.35
C GLU A 120 5.90 -7.81 12.30
N GLU A 121 6.03 -7.56 13.60
CA GLU A 121 5.24 -8.25 14.62
C GLU A 121 3.73 -8.00 14.44
N GLU A 122 3.34 -6.78 14.13
CA GLU A 122 1.94 -6.43 13.88
C GLU A 122 1.43 -7.05 12.57
N MET A 123 2.24 -7.12 11.53
CA MET A 123 1.89 -7.78 10.27
C MET A 123 1.67 -9.28 10.49
N GLU A 124 2.55 -9.96 11.23
CA GLU A 124 2.38 -11.36 11.57
C GLU A 124 1.13 -11.57 12.44
N TYR A 125 0.88 -10.68 13.41
CA TYR A 125 -0.34 -10.71 14.22
C TYR A 125 -1.62 -10.65 13.36
N LEU A 126 -1.63 -9.91 12.26
CA LEU A 126 -2.75 -9.88 11.32
C LEU A 126 -2.84 -11.17 10.51
N ARG A 127 -1.72 -11.74 10.08
CA ARG A 127 -1.67 -12.95 9.26
C ARG A 127 -2.20 -14.19 9.97
N ILE A 128 -2.01 -14.31 11.27
CA ILE A 128 -2.58 -15.44 12.03
C ILE A 128 -4.11 -15.41 12.11
N GLN A 129 -4.73 -14.26 11.87
CA GLN A 129 -6.17 -14.06 11.94
C GLN A 129 -6.87 -14.20 10.58
N SER A 130 -6.14 -13.95 9.49
CA SER A 130 -6.62 -14.17 8.13
C SER A 130 -5.44 -14.48 7.21
N VAL A 131 -5.68 -15.35 6.26
CA VAL A 131 -4.71 -15.65 5.18
C VAL A 131 -4.81 -14.68 4.01
N ALA A 132 -5.85 -13.85 3.96
CA ALA A 132 -6.05 -12.78 2.99
C ALA A 132 -5.93 -11.44 3.73
N VAL A 133 -4.73 -10.88 3.74
CA VAL A 133 -4.46 -9.56 4.33
C VAL A 133 -3.93 -8.66 3.23
N ILE A 134 -4.55 -7.49 3.08
CA ILE A 134 -4.07 -6.44 2.19
C ILE A 134 -3.70 -5.21 3.01
N PHE A 135 -2.53 -4.67 2.77
CA PHE A 135 -2.04 -3.46 3.40
C PHE A 135 -2.28 -2.25 2.51
N ILE A 136 -2.76 -1.14 3.06
CA ILE A 136 -2.99 0.09 2.34
C ILE A 136 -2.10 1.19 2.94
N ASN A 137 -1.26 1.80 2.10
CA ASN A 137 -0.25 2.78 2.48
C ASN A 137 0.77 2.27 3.51
N SER A 138 1.00 0.97 3.55
CA SER A 138 2.01 0.38 4.41
C SER A 138 3.14 -0.24 3.60
N ASN A 139 4.30 -0.07 4.16
CA ASN A 139 5.58 -0.71 3.91
C ASN A 139 6.06 -0.96 2.48
N ASP A 140 7.23 -0.42 2.28
CA ASP A 140 8.20 -0.69 1.22
C ASP A 140 8.93 -2.05 1.36
N LYS A 141 8.51 -2.94 2.24
CA LYS A 141 9.10 -4.28 2.31
C LYS A 141 8.58 -5.09 1.15
N ASP A 142 9.38 -5.07 0.15
CA ASP A 142 9.29 -5.66 -1.15
C ASP A 142 8.59 -7.02 -1.14
N TYR A 143 7.38 -7.07 -1.72
CA TYR A 143 6.73 -8.27 -2.25
C TYR A 143 6.38 -9.40 -1.26
N GLU A 144 6.57 -9.21 0.05
CA GLU A 144 6.19 -10.22 1.04
C GLU A 144 4.68 -10.21 1.36
N TYR A 145 4.02 -9.06 1.14
CA TYR A 145 2.62 -8.85 1.46
C TYR A 145 1.86 -8.19 0.32
N ASP A 146 0.60 -8.56 0.15
CA ASP A 146 -0.29 -7.83 -0.75
C ASP A 146 -0.49 -6.41 -0.22
N SER A 147 -0.07 -5.42 -1.01
CA SER A 147 -0.15 -4.02 -0.60
C SER A 147 -0.59 -3.10 -1.74
N ILE A 148 -1.29 -2.03 -1.38
CA ILE A 148 -1.62 -0.91 -2.25
C ILE A 148 -0.90 0.30 -1.69
N ILE A 149 0.08 0.81 -2.44
CA ILE A 149 0.86 2.00 -2.07
C ILE A 149 0.65 3.11 -3.10
N MET A 150 0.72 4.34 -2.63
CA MET A 150 0.75 5.49 -3.53
C MET A 150 2.15 5.68 -4.10
N ASP A 151 2.25 5.85 -5.41
CA ASP A 151 3.51 6.17 -6.10
C ASP A 151 3.87 7.66 -5.89
N PHE A 152 4.34 7.97 -4.69
CA PHE A 152 4.76 9.33 -4.35
C PHE A 152 5.95 9.80 -5.17
N ASP A 153 6.86 8.89 -5.53
CA ASP A 153 8.08 9.21 -6.28
C ASP A 153 7.71 9.70 -7.68
N ARG A 154 6.76 9.04 -8.32
CA ARG A 154 6.21 9.47 -9.60
C ARG A 154 5.47 10.80 -9.46
N GLY A 155 4.61 10.93 -8.45
CA GLY A 155 3.84 12.15 -8.22
C GLY A 155 4.73 13.38 -7.99
N ILE A 156 5.84 13.24 -7.25
CA ILE A 156 6.82 14.29 -7.02
C ILE A 156 7.51 14.68 -8.33
N ARG A 157 8.01 13.70 -9.10
CA ARG A 157 8.66 13.97 -10.38
C ARG A 157 7.72 14.68 -11.36
N GLU A 158 6.51 14.15 -11.57
CA GLU A 158 5.52 14.76 -12.49
C GLU A 158 5.12 16.17 -12.06
N SER A 159 4.96 16.41 -10.75
CA SER A 159 4.66 17.73 -10.20
C SER A 159 5.79 18.73 -10.48
N LEU A 160 7.04 18.31 -10.24
CA LEU A 160 8.21 19.16 -10.47
C LEU A 160 8.42 19.42 -11.96
N GLU A 161 8.25 18.41 -12.81
CA GLU A 161 8.27 18.59 -14.28
C GLU A 161 7.25 19.62 -14.76
N TYR A 162 6.05 19.55 -14.21
CA TYR A 162 5.02 20.54 -14.51
C TYR A 162 5.44 21.95 -14.08
N LEU A 163 5.93 22.13 -12.85
CA LEU A 163 6.34 23.43 -12.34
C LEU A 163 7.50 24.02 -13.15
N ILE A 164 8.52 23.24 -13.45
CA ILE A 164 9.71 23.71 -14.17
C ILE A 164 9.45 23.83 -15.67
N ASN A 165 8.94 22.78 -16.33
CA ASN A 165 8.87 22.73 -17.78
C ASN A 165 7.62 23.44 -18.34
N LYS A 166 6.48 23.38 -17.64
CA LYS A 166 5.24 24.00 -18.10
C LYS A 166 5.04 25.40 -17.53
N ARG A 167 5.31 25.58 -16.23
CA ARG A 167 5.14 26.87 -15.54
C ARG A 167 6.38 27.75 -15.63
N GLN A 168 7.52 27.17 -16.01
CA GLN A 168 8.80 27.87 -16.16
C GLN A 168 9.32 28.49 -14.85
N TYR A 169 8.92 27.93 -13.69
CA TYR A 169 9.44 28.35 -12.39
C TYR A 169 10.90 27.93 -12.25
N ARG A 170 11.72 28.79 -11.64
CA ARG A 170 13.15 28.58 -11.43
C ARG A 170 13.49 28.21 -10.00
N SER A 171 12.61 28.55 -9.06
CA SER A 171 12.74 28.21 -7.66
C SER A 171 11.47 27.48 -7.18
N VAL A 172 11.69 26.31 -6.59
CA VAL A 172 10.61 25.48 -6.06
C VAL A 172 10.98 25.08 -4.63
N GLY A 173 10.00 25.15 -3.74
CA GLY A 173 10.16 24.74 -2.36
C GLY A 173 9.35 23.51 -2.01
N TYR A 174 9.56 23.01 -0.80
CA TYR A 174 8.86 21.87 -0.26
C TYR A 174 8.54 22.07 1.21
N ILE A 175 7.30 21.83 1.59
CA ILE A 175 6.89 21.70 3.00
C ILE A 175 6.49 20.25 3.24
N GLY A 176 7.14 19.61 4.20
CA GLY A 176 6.92 18.21 4.52
C GLY A 176 6.88 17.90 6.00
N GLY A 177 6.13 16.83 6.34
CA GLY A 177 6.07 16.30 7.70
C GLY A 177 6.74 14.95 7.81
N LEU A 178 7.49 14.74 8.88
CA LEU A 178 8.10 13.48 9.28
C LEU A 178 7.40 12.94 10.53
N TYR A 179 7.32 11.63 10.60
CA TYR A 179 6.88 10.92 11.79
C TYR A 179 7.76 9.69 11.99
N GLU A 180 8.16 9.46 13.22
CA GLU A 180 8.95 8.31 13.61
C GLU A 180 8.46 7.76 14.96
N LYS A 181 8.18 6.45 14.99
CA LYS A 181 7.86 5.74 16.22
C LYS A 181 8.32 4.28 16.09
N GLY A 182 9.40 3.94 16.81
CA GLY A 182 10.05 2.64 16.64
C GLY A 182 10.54 2.46 15.20
N GLU A 183 10.13 1.39 14.55
CA GLU A 183 10.50 1.09 13.15
C GLU A 183 9.64 1.85 12.14
N VAL A 184 8.55 2.46 12.55
CA VAL A 184 7.63 3.16 11.66
C VAL A 184 8.16 4.54 11.34
N ARG A 185 8.52 4.77 10.06
CA ARG A 185 9.05 6.04 9.55
C ARG A 185 8.22 6.54 8.37
N ILE A 186 7.57 7.69 8.52
CA ILE A 186 6.71 8.30 7.51
C ILE A 186 7.32 9.61 7.02
N GLY A 187 7.32 9.82 5.69
CA GLY A 187 7.79 11.05 5.06
C GLY A 187 9.27 11.05 4.67
N TYR A 188 10.10 10.20 5.24
CA TYR A 188 11.55 10.15 4.98
C TYR A 188 11.89 9.82 3.52
N ARG A 189 11.27 8.77 2.97
CA ARG A 189 11.46 8.40 1.55
C ARG A 189 10.98 9.52 0.62
N ARG A 190 9.84 10.13 0.95
CA ARG A 190 9.31 11.26 0.19
C ARG A 190 10.28 12.45 0.20
N LEU A 191 10.83 12.79 1.35
CA LEU A 191 11.83 13.85 1.47
C LEU A 191 13.09 13.54 0.66
N ALA A 192 13.58 12.31 0.70
CA ALA A 192 14.72 11.89 -0.11
C ALA A 192 14.41 12.04 -1.62
N CYS A 193 13.25 11.53 -2.07
CA CYS A 193 12.81 11.68 -3.46
C CYS A 193 12.68 13.15 -3.89
N VAL A 194 12.19 14.03 -3.03
CA VAL A 194 12.14 15.49 -3.29
C VAL A 194 13.55 16.04 -3.53
N ARG A 195 14.48 15.77 -2.61
CA ARG A 195 15.87 16.26 -2.73
C ARG A 195 16.54 15.75 -4.00
N ASP A 196 16.44 14.45 -4.26
CA ASP A 196 17.01 13.84 -5.46
C ASP A 196 16.42 14.43 -6.73
N THR A 197 15.09 14.60 -6.78
CA THR A 197 14.42 15.18 -7.93
C THR A 197 14.79 16.66 -8.12
N PHE A 198 14.81 17.45 -7.04
CA PHE A 198 15.22 18.85 -7.11
C PHE A 198 16.68 19.01 -7.56
N ALA A 199 17.56 18.12 -7.09
CA ALA A 199 18.96 18.10 -7.52
C ALA A 199 19.09 17.77 -9.02
N GLN A 200 18.33 16.78 -9.53
CA GLN A 200 18.32 16.39 -10.94
C GLN A 200 17.89 17.55 -11.85
N TYR A 201 16.94 18.37 -11.41
CA TYR A 201 16.47 19.55 -12.16
C TYR A 201 17.29 20.82 -11.87
N GLY A 202 18.31 20.75 -11.01
CA GLY A 202 19.17 21.89 -10.69
C GLY A 202 18.45 23.00 -9.91
N CYS A 203 17.34 22.68 -9.24
CA CYS A 203 16.54 23.63 -8.45
C CYS A 203 16.59 23.33 -6.92
N LEU A 204 17.49 22.45 -6.47
CA LEU A 204 17.67 22.15 -5.07
C LEU A 204 18.29 23.36 -4.35
N ASP A 205 17.52 23.92 -3.42
CA ASP A 205 17.99 24.88 -2.41
C ASP A 205 17.43 24.44 -1.06
N GLU A 206 18.33 23.99 -0.18
CA GLU A 206 17.93 23.50 1.17
C GLU A 206 17.21 24.57 2.01
N LYS A 207 17.38 25.86 1.69
CA LYS A 207 16.64 26.95 2.35
C LYS A 207 15.16 26.93 2.03
N ASN A 208 14.79 26.28 0.92
CA ASN A 208 13.41 26.14 0.47
C ASN A 208 12.81 24.78 0.86
N ILE A 209 13.52 23.96 1.65
CA ILE A 209 13.06 22.65 2.14
C ILE A 209 12.69 22.81 3.63
N TYR A 210 11.41 22.90 3.90
CA TYR A 210 10.85 23.08 5.24
C TYR A 210 10.31 21.75 5.74
N VAL A 211 10.87 21.21 6.82
CA VAL A 211 10.52 19.89 7.34
C VAL A 211 10.28 19.96 8.85
N GLY A 212 9.17 19.43 9.29
CA GLY A 212 8.80 19.37 10.71
C GLY A 212 8.03 18.10 11.04
N GLU A 213 7.27 18.14 12.13
CA GLU A 213 6.41 17.01 12.50
C GLU A 213 5.26 16.81 11.50
N LEU A 214 4.80 15.58 11.35
CA LEU A 214 3.65 15.25 10.54
C LEU A 214 2.34 15.67 11.25
N SER A 215 2.13 16.98 11.36
CA SER A 215 0.94 17.58 11.97
C SER A 215 0.46 18.80 11.19
N LYS A 216 -0.80 19.17 11.38
CA LYS A 216 -1.39 20.37 10.78
C LYS A 216 -0.72 21.63 11.33
N GLU A 217 -0.47 21.63 12.62
CA GLU A 217 0.15 22.73 13.37
C GLU A 217 1.55 23.00 12.86
N SER A 218 2.37 21.95 12.72
CA SER A 218 3.71 22.04 12.15
C SER A 218 3.67 22.56 10.70
N GLY A 219 2.77 22.05 9.87
CA GLY A 219 2.61 22.52 8.49
C GLY A 219 2.26 24.01 8.42
N CYS A 220 1.37 24.50 9.30
CA CYS A 220 1.04 25.92 9.38
C CYS A 220 2.23 26.77 9.84
N THR A 221 3.02 26.28 10.80
CA THR A 221 4.23 26.99 11.28
C THR A 221 5.28 27.08 10.19
N LEU A 222 5.59 25.98 9.52
CA LEU A 222 6.56 25.94 8.42
C LEU A 222 6.14 26.83 7.23
N ALA A 223 4.84 26.88 6.92
CA ALA A 223 4.34 27.79 5.89
C ALA A 223 4.54 29.27 6.27
N LYS A 224 4.32 29.63 7.54
CA LYS A 224 4.60 30.99 8.04
C LYS A 224 6.10 31.32 7.99
N GLU A 225 6.95 30.41 8.45
CA GLU A 225 8.40 30.54 8.39
C GLU A 225 8.87 30.75 6.93
N ALA A 226 8.33 29.99 5.98
CA ALA A 226 8.64 30.17 4.57
C ALA A 226 8.26 31.56 4.05
N ILE A 227 7.08 32.07 4.41
CA ILE A 227 6.61 33.41 4.01
C ILE A 227 7.48 34.50 4.66
N GLU A 228 7.83 34.36 5.92
CA GLU A 228 8.58 35.34 6.70
C GLU A 228 10.10 35.30 6.40
N SER A 229 10.60 34.26 5.77
CA SER A 229 12.03 34.10 5.45
C SER A 229 12.59 35.17 4.50
N GLY A 230 11.72 35.85 3.73
CA GLY A 230 12.12 36.77 2.68
C GLY A 230 12.67 36.10 1.42
N HIS A 231 12.65 34.76 1.36
CA HIS A 231 13.16 33.94 0.26
C HIS A 231 12.10 32.99 -0.30
N LEU A 232 10.85 33.43 -0.32
CA LEU A 232 9.75 32.58 -0.79
C LEU A 232 10.01 32.13 -2.24
N PRO A 233 10.04 30.82 -2.52
CA PRO A 233 10.20 30.32 -3.89
C PRO A 233 8.97 30.63 -4.76
N GLU A 234 9.13 30.56 -6.07
CA GLU A 234 8.03 30.84 -7.04
C GLU A 234 6.89 29.84 -6.94
N ALA A 235 7.19 28.61 -6.47
CA ALA A 235 6.21 27.57 -6.16
C ALA A 235 6.63 26.76 -4.91
N MET A 236 5.62 26.20 -4.22
CA MET A 236 5.84 25.36 -3.04
C MET A 236 4.83 24.22 -3.00
#